data_1c4850fdad4118c2e3f3b87b6a1238a0
#
_entry.id   1c4850fdad4118c2e3f3b87b6a1238a0
#
_cell.length_a   1.000
_cell.length_b   1.000
_cell.length_c   1.000
_cell.angle_alpha   90.00
_cell.angle_beta   90.00
_cell.angle_gamma   90.00
#
_symmetry.space_group_name_H-M   'P 1'
#
loop_
_entity.id
_entity.type
_entity.pdbx_description
1 polymer ?
#
loop_
_entity_poly.entity_id
_entity_poly.type
_entity_poly.pdbx_seq_one_letter_code
_entity_poly.pdbx_strand_id
1 'polypeptide(L)'
;KAGRYTSVRQFDNFVALANFRRAEQCGMNGGCARQFVIEGDGAVYPCDFYCLDEYCLGNVNEKTFEQMAADPTAVGFIEESRVYPEKCKRCNYFRLCGGGCKRERVDLDKCEEYKKFFAYALPHMRRMS
;
A
#
# COMPACT_ATOMS: atom_id res chain seq x y z
N LYS A 1 24.52 -14.00 19.88
CA LYS A 1 23.32 -13.49 19.16
C LYS A 1 22.28 -14.58 19.19
N ALA A 2 21.18 -14.37 19.87
CA ALA A 2 20.26 -15.42 20.30
C ALA A 2 19.33 -15.99 19.22
N GLY A 3 19.61 -15.84 17.95
CA GLY A 3 18.86 -16.48 16.86
C GLY A 3 17.33 -16.25 16.83
N ARG A 4 16.80 -15.37 17.68
CA ARG A 4 15.38 -15.02 17.70
C ARG A 4 15.08 -13.99 16.63
N TYR A 5 14.33 -14.43 15.62
CA TYR A 5 13.73 -13.51 14.64
C TYR A 5 12.52 -12.82 15.29
N THR A 6 12.52 -11.49 15.27
CA THR A 6 11.37 -10.68 15.64
C THR A 6 10.91 -9.92 14.41
N SER A 7 9.73 -10.25 13.90
CA SER A 7 9.14 -9.56 12.76
C SER A 7 8.56 -8.22 13.20
N VAL A 8 8.94 -7.15 12.49
CA VAL A 8 8.25 -5.87 12.51
C VAL A 8 7.84 -5.58 11.07
N ARG A 9 6.57 -5.76 10.75
CA ARG A 9 6.01 -5.75 9.40
C ARG A 9 6.53 -4.60 8.55
N GLN A 10 6.60 -3.39 9.07
CA GLN A 10 7.08 -2.24 8.32
C GLN A 10 8.57 -2.36 7.96
N PHE A 11 9.40 -2.81 8.88
CA PHE A 11 10.83 -3.01 8.61
C PHE A 11 11.08 -4.17 7.66
N ASP A 12 10.33 -5.26 7.80
CA ASP A 12 10.41 -6.40 6.88
C ASP A 12 10.07 -5.97 5.44
N ASN A 13 9.06 -5.12 5.27
CA ASN A 13 8.72 -4.53 3.97
C ASN A 13 9.84 -3.62 3.44
N PHE A 14 10.45 -2.78 4.27
CA PHE A 14 11.59 -1.95 3.84
C PHE A 14 12.80 -2.80 3.44
N VAL A 15 13.11 -3.85 4.20
CA VAL A 15 14.18 -4.80 3.85
C VAL A 15 13.88 -5.49 2.51
N ALA A 16 12.63 -5.94 2.29
CA ALA A 16 12.21 -6.53 1.02
C ALA A 16 12.43 -5.56 -0.15
N LEU A 17 11.96 -4.33 -0.05
CA LEU A 17 12.11 -3.29 -1.07
C LEU A 17 13.56 -2.88 -1.31
N ALA A 18 14.39 -2.79 -0.25
CA ALA A 18 15.81 -2.51 -0.36
C ALA A 18 16.57 -3.60 -1.15
N ASN A 19 16.07 -4.84 -1.08
CA ASN A 19 16.59 -6.02 -1.77
C ASN A 19 15.82 -6.39 -3.05
N PHE A 20 15.13 -5.45 -3.66
CA PHE A 20 14.43 -5.57 -4.93
C PHE A 20 13.27 -6.57 -4.93
N ARG A 21 12.76 -6.94 -3.76
CA ARG A 21 11.55 -7.74 -3.59
C ARG A 21 10.33 -6.84 -3.42
N ARG A 22 9.14 -7.39 -3.59
CA ARG A 22 7.88 -6.67 -3.35
C ARG A 22 7.60 -6.58 -1.86
N ALA A 23 7.02 -5.46 -1.43
CA ALA A 23 6.45 -5.35 -0.10
C ALA A 23 5.15 -6.14 0.00
N GLU A 24 4.84 -6.64 1.19
CA GLU A 24 3.54 -7.21 1.50
C GLU A 24 2.45 -6.12 1.56
N GLN A 25 2.81 -4.96 2.11
CA GLN A 25 1.90 -3.83 2.26
C GLN A 25 1.69 -3.12 0.92
N CYS A 26 0.43 -3.06 0.45
CA CYS A 26 0.09 -2.55 -0.89
C CYS A 26 0.57 -1.11 -1.15
N GLY A 27 0.38 -0.19 -0.20
CA GLY A 27 0.81 1.20 -0.34
C GLY A 27 2.31 1.39 -0.56
N MET A 28 3.14 0.44 -0.14
CA MET A 28 4.59 0.49 -0.34
C MET A 28 5.03 -0.04 -1.72
N ASN A 29 4.12 -0.62 -2.49
CA ASN A 29 4.37 -1.07 -3.87
C ASN A 29 3.97 -0.04 -4.94
N GLY A 30 3.69 1.20 -4.53
CA GLY A 30 3.36 2.27 -5.46
C GLY A 30 1.92 2.29 -5.93
N GLY A 31 1.00 1.67 -5.22
CA GLY A 31 -0.43 1.71 -5.52
C GLY A 31 -1.22 0.65 -4.78
N CYS A 32 -2.54 0.79 -4.78
CA CYS A 32 -3.43 -0.20 -4.19
C CYS A 32 -3.41 -1.49 -5.01
N ALA A 33 -3.48 -2.62 -4.30
CA ALA A 33 -3.75 -3.91 -4.91
C ALA A 33 -5.27 -4.12 -5.03
N ARG A 34 -5.68 -4.97 -5.97
CA ARG A 34 -7.06 -5.45 -6.04
C ARG A 34 -7.32 -6.34 -4.83
N GLN A 35 -8.33 -6.00 -4.06
CA GLN A 35 -8.82 -6.77 -2.93
C GLN A 35 -10.32 -6.57 -2.76
N PHE A 36 -10.97 -7.45 -2.03
CA PHE A 36 -12.38 -7.38 -1.70
C PHE A 36 -12.54 -7.53 -0.19
N VAL A 37 -13.10 -6.52 0.42
CA VAL A 37 -13.51 -6.53 1.83
C VAL A 37 -15.00 -6.75 1.88
N ILE A 38 -15.45 -7.76 2.58
CA ILE A 38 -16.86 -8.16 2.67
C ILE A 38 -17.35 -7.84 4.08
N GLU A 39 -18.36 -6.99 4.15
CA GLU A 39 -19.05 -6.66 5.40
C GLU A 39 -20.12 -7.71 5.76
N GLY A 40 -20.60 -7.67 7.00
CA GLY A 40 -21.53 -8.67 7.52
C GLY A 40 -22.89 -8.77 6.80
N ASP A 41 -23.29 -7.75 6.06
CA ASP A 41 -24.50 -7.69 5.21
C ASP A 41 -24.24 -8.18 3.77
N GLY A 42 -22.99 -8.58 3.45
CA GLY A 42 -22.57 -9.01 2.13
C GLY A 42 -22.13 -7.89 1.20
N ALA A 43 -22.13 -6.64 1.63
CA ALA A 43 -21.59 -5.53 0.86
C ALA A 43 -20.06 -5.66 0.67
N VAL A 44 -19.56 -5.30 -0.50
CA VAL A 44 -18.15 -5.47 -0.88
C VAL A 44 -17.50 -4.14 -1.18
N TYR A 45 -16.30 -3.95 -0.66
CA TYR A 45 -15.51 -2.73 -0.78
C TYR A 45 -14.08 -3.01 -1.27
N PRO A 46 -13.40 -2.02 -1.91
CA PRO A 46 -12.05 -2.22 -2.44
C PRO A 46 -10.94 -2.19 -1.39
N CYS A 47 -11.24 -1.76 -0.17
CA CYS A 47 -10.26 -1.63 0.92
C CYS A 47 -10.98 -1.48 2.26
N ASP A 48 -10.42 -2.07 3.32
CA ASP A 48 -10.91 -1.97 4.70
C ASP A 48 -10.93 -0.54 5.24
N PHE A 49 -10.06 0.35 4.72
CA PHE A 49 -10.10 1.78 5.03
C PHE A 49 -11.18 2.57 4.27
N TYR A 50 -11.85 1.96 3.31
CA TYR A 50 -12.81 2.59 2.41
C TYR A 50 -14.12 1.79 2.33
N CYS A 51 -14.59 1.27 3.47
CA CYS A 51 -15.93 0.70 3.62
C CYS A 51 -16.95 1.83 3.77
N LEU A 52 -17.09 2.63 2.71
CA LEU A 52 -17.99 3.78 2.61
C LEU A 52 -18.91 3.57 1.40
N ASP A 53 -20.13 4.09 1.48
CA ASP A 53 -21.17 3.84 0.45
C ASP A 53 -20.72 4.19 -0.97
N GLU A 54 -19.96 5.29 -1.13
CA GLU A 54 -19.43 5.70 -2.44
C GLU A 54 -18.40 4.73 -3.04
N TYR A 55 -17.82 3.84 -2.24
CA TYR A 55 -16.86 2.81 -2.68
C TYR A 55 -17.47 1.41 -2.73
N CYS A 56 -18.77 1.25 -2.46
CA CYS A 56 -19.44 -0.03 -2.52
C CYS A 56 -19.42 -0.61 -3.95
N LEU A 57 -18.87 -1.81 -4.10
CA LEU A 57 -18.77 -2.52 -5.39
C LEU A 57 -20.00 -3.38 -5.69
N GLY A 58 -20.87 -3.57 -4.71
CA GLY A 58 -22.06 -4.39 -4.78
C GLY A 58 -22.17 -5.37 -3.61
N ASN A 59 -23.00 -6.38 -3.76
CA ASN A 59 -23.23 -7.40 -2.74
C ASN A 59 -22.90 -8.79 -3.29
N VAL A 60 -22.30 -9.64 -2.47
CA VAL A 60 -21.91 -11.01 -2.85
C VAL A 60 -23.11 -11.89 -3.27
N ASN A 61 -24.34 -11.53 -2.86
CA ASN A 61 -25.55 -12.23 -3.26
C ASN A 61 -26.07 -11.79 -4.64
N GLU A 62 -25.53 -10.71 -5.22
CA GLU A 62 -26.07 -10.08 -6.43
C GLU A 62 -25.05 -10.04 -7.58
N LYS A 63 -23.77 -9.91 -7.26
CA LYS A 63 -22.67 -9.74 -8.24
C LYS A 63 -21.56 -10.74 -8.01
N THR A 64 -20.91 -11.17 -9.09
CA THR A 64 -19.66 -11.94 -9.01
C THR A 64 -18.46 -11.03 -8.72
N PHE A 65 -17.37 -11.61 -8.23
CA PHE A 65 -16.12 -10.85 -8.01
C PHE A 65 -15.52 -10.33 -9.31
N GLU A 66 -15.70 -11.02 -10.42
CA GLU A 66 -15.28 -10.55 -11.75
C GLU A 66 -16.03 -9.27 -12.15
N GLN A 67 -17.35 -9.24 -11.92
CA GLN A 67 -18.16 -8.04 -12.16
C GLN A 67 -17.73 -6.88 -11.26
N MET A 68 -17.50 -7.14 -9.98
CA MET A 68 -17.01 -6.13 -9.03
C MET A 68 -15.60 -5.62 -9.39
N ALA A 69 -14.72 -6.52 -9.87
CA ALA A 69 -13.38 -6.14 -10.30
C ALA A 69 -13.37 -5.24 -11.55
N ALA A 70 -14.37 -5.40 -12.42
CA ALA A 70 -14.56 -4.59 -13.62
C ALA A 70 -15.36 -3.30 -13.37
N ASP A 71 -15.91 -3.13 -12.17
CA ASP A 71 -16.65 -1.93 -11.80
C ASP A 71 -15.77 -0.68 -11.90
N PRO A 72 -16.24 0.41 -12.53
CA PRO A 72 -15.49 1.66 -12.62
C PRO A 72 -14.98 2.18 -11.27
N THR A 73 -15.73 1.96 -10.19
CA THR A 73 -15.31 2.33 -8.83
C THR A 73 -14.07 1.56 -8.39
N ALA A 74 -14.03 0.24 -8.64
CA ALA A 74 -12.87 -0.59 -8.31
C ALA A 74 -11.64 -0.24 -9.15
N VAL A 75 -11.83 -0.01 -10.45
CA VAL A 75 -10.75 0.39 -11.37
C VAL A 75 -10.23 1.77 -10.99
N GLY A 76 -11.10 2.76 -10.84
CA GLY A 76 -10.74 4.13 -10.47
C GLY A 76 -10.05 4.19 -9.11
N PHE A 77 -10.48 3.39 -8.14
CA PHE A 77 -9.85 3.29 -6.82
C PHE A 77 -8.36 2.93 -6.90
N ILE A 78 -8.00 1.98 -7.78
CA ILE A 78 -6.61 1.57 -7.99
C ILE A 78 -5.85 2.64 -8.77
N GLU A 79 -6.44 3.21 -9.83
CA GLU A 79 -5.79 4.24 -10.65
C GLU A 79 -5.48 5.50 -9.84
N GLU A 80 -6.43 5.99 -9.05
CA GLU A 80 -6.22 7.13 -8.14
C GLU A 80 -5.08 6.90 -7.16
N SER A 81 -4.88 5.68 -6.69
CA SER A 81 -3.81 5.35 -5.76
C SER A 81 -2.41 5.56 -6.36
N ARG A 82 -2.30 5.60 -7.69
CA ARG A 82 -1.06 5.82 -8.43
C ARG A 82 -0.82 7.27 -8.83
N VAL A 83 -1.72 8.17 -8.44
CA VAL A 83 -1.52 9.61 -8.60
C VAL A 83 -0.68 10.12 -7.43
N TYR A 84 0.54 10.55 -7.72
CA TYR A 84 1.50 10.98 -6.71
C TYR A 84 1.74 12.50 -6.77
N PRO A 85 2.01 13.14 -5.61
CA PRO A 85 2.56 14.50 -5.60
C PRO A 85 3.86 14.60 -6.38
N GLU A 86 4.13 15.77 -6.97
CA GLU A 86 5.36 16.00 -7.76
C GLU A 86 6.66 15.69 -6.99
N LYS A 87 6.67 15.94 -5.68
CA LYS A 87 7.81 15.61 -4.81
C LYS A 87 8.14 14.10 -4.82
N CYS A 88 7.16 13.22 -5.01
CA CYS A 88 7.37 11.78 -5.08
C CYS A 88 8.04 11.37 -6.38
N LYS A 89 7.70 12.01 -7.51
CA LYS A 89 8.26 11.72 -8.84
C LYS A 89 9.78 11.98 -8.92
N ARG A 90 10.28 12.89 -8.08
CA ARG A 90 11.71 13.27 -8.02
C ARG A 90 12.44 12.70 -6.80
N CYS A 91 11.78 11.85 -6.01
CA CYS A 91 12.32 11.36 -4.76
C CYS A 91 13.23 10.14 -4.97
N ASN A 92 14.48 10.23 -4.54
CA ASN A 92 15.45 9.13 -4.61
C ASN A 92 15.03 7.89 -3.80
N TYR A 93 14.13 8.07 -2.83
CA TYR A 93 13.64 7.01 -1.96
C TYR A 93 12.23 6.52 -2.33
N PHE A 94 11.66 7.00 -3.44
CA PHE A 94 10.30 6.61 -3.85
C PHE A 94 10.15 5.09 -3.91
N ARG A 95 11.17 4.38 -4.38
CA ARG A 95 11.17 2.94 -4.46
C ARG A 95 11.05 2.22 -3.10
N LEU A 96 11.48 2.85 -2.00
CA LEU A 96 11.41 2.30 -0.65
C LEU A 96 10.10 2.62 0.05
N CYS A 97 9.46 3.75 -0.27
CA CYS A 97 8.19 4.13 0.36
C CYS A 97 6.96 3.93 -0.54
N GLY A 98 7.15 3.85 -1.87
CA GLY A 98 6.07 3.70 -2.85
C GLY A 98 5.04 4.84 -2.84
N GLY A 99 5.35 5.96 -2.21
CA GLY A 99 4.40 7.05 -1.98
C GLY A 99 3.42 6.80 -0.83
N GLY A 100 3.50 5.65 -0.16
CA GLY A 100 2.62 5.29 0.95
C GLY A 100 1.18 4.96 0.55
N CYS A 101 0.34 4.66 1.52
CA CYS A 101 -1.09 4.46 1.32
C CYS A 101 -1.76 5.78 0.88
N LYS A 102 -2.67 5.73 -0.10
CA LYS A 102 -3.37 6.93 -0.58
C LYS A 102 -4.14 7.65 0.54
N ARG A 103 -4.66 6.90 1.51
CA ARG A 103 -5.33 7.45 2.68
C ARG A 103 -4.38 8.30 3.55
N GLU A 104 -3.15 7.82 3.76
CA GLU A 104 -2.17 8.52 4.59
C GLU A 104 -1.55 9.75 3.90
N ARG A 105 -1.58 9.79 2.56
CA ARG A 105 -1.03 10.93 1.80
C ARG A 105 -1.76 12.24 2.02
N VAL A 106 -3.03 12.19 2.44
CA VAL A 106 -3.87 13.38 2.64
C VAL A 106 -3.50 14.11 3.94
N ASP A 107 -3.15 13.36 4.99
CA ASP A 107 -3.08 13.91 6.35
C ASP A 107 -1.67 14.03 6.91
N LEU A 108 -0.68 13.31 6.38
CA LEU A 108 0.64 13.21 7.00
C LEU A 108 1.78 13.30 5.98
N ASP A 109 2.51 14.41 6.01
CA ASP A 109 3.78 14.54 5.29
C ASP A 109 4.95 13.99 6.12
N LYS A 110 5.22 12.69 5.97
CA LYS A 110 6.34 11.99 6.62
C LYS A 110 7.62 11.98 5.77
N CYS A 111 7.69 12.78 4.71
CA CYS A 111 8.75 12.65 3.71
C CYS A 111 10.14 12.91 4.28
N GLU A 112 10.31 13.94 5.10
CA GLU A 112 11.62 14.30 5.64
C GLU A 112 12.13 13.26 6.65
N GLU A 113 11.24 12.72 7.48
CA GLU A 113 11.56 11.65 8.43
C GLU A 113 11.96 10.37 7.70
N TYR A 114 11.20 9.99 6.67
CA TYR A 114 11.54 8.83 5.83
C TYR A 114 12.86 9.02 5.09
N LYS A 115 13.14 10.19 4.56
CA LYS A 115 14.43 10.46 3.88
C LYS A 115 15.61 10.30 4.85
N LYS A 116 15.49 10.84 6.07
CA LYS A 116 16.52 10.66 7.12
C LYS A 116 16.70 9.20 7.49
N PHE A 117 15.58 8.51 7.71
CA PHE A 117 15.61 7.08 8.04
C PHE A 117 16.25 6.26 6.93
N PHE A 118 15.83 6.43 5.67
CA PHE A 118 16.37 5.66 4.54
C PHE A 118 17.83 5.99 4.25
N ALA A 119 18.24 7.23 4.40
CA ALA A 119 19.65 7.60 4.25
C ALA A 119 20.56 6.83 5.20
N TYR A 120 20.11 6.63 6.45
CA TYR A 120 20.82 5.84 7.46
C TYR A 120 20.63 4.33 7.24
N ALA A 121 19.41 3.88 7.07
CA ALA A 121 19.05 2.46 7.17
C ALA A 121 19.34 1.65 5.90
N LEU A 122 19.30 2.26 4.70
CA LEU A 122 19.42 1.55 3.43
C LEU A 122 20.67 0.68 3.29
N PRO A 123 21.90 1.14 3.66
CA PRO A 123 23.09 0.30 3.59
C PRO A 123 23.01 -0.93 4.51
N HIS A 124 22.30 -0.81 5.65
CA HIS A 124 22.09 -1.90 6.59
C HIS A 124 21.05 -2.90 6.07
N MET A 125 19.91 -2.40 5.57
CA MET A 125 18.83 -3.22 5.00
C MET A 125 19.28 -4.06 3.81
N ARG A 126 20.15 -3.55 2.96
CA ARG A 126 20.73 -4.29 1.82
C ARG A 126 21.59 -5.49 2.23
N ARG A 127 22.07 -5.52 3.46
CA ARG A 127 22.83 -6.65 4.04
C ARG A 127 21.97 -7.66 4.77
N MET A 128 20.67 -7.38 4.91
CA MET A 128 19.68 -8.24 5.57
C MET A 128 18.88 -9.01 4.50
N SER A 129 19.50 -9.83 3.71
CA SER A 129 18.83 -10.63 2.67
C SER A 129 18.41 -12.00 3.20
#